data_f06d8192483378b4d7b11a8ef18107ea
#
_entry.id   f06d8192483378b4d7b11a8ef18107ea
#
_cell.length_a   1.000
_cell.length_b   1.000
_cell.length_c   1.000
_cell.angle_alpha   90.00
_cell.angle_beta   90.00
_cell.angle_gamma   90.00
#
_symmetry.space_group_name_H-M   'P 1'
#
loop_
_entity.id
_entity.type
_entity.pdbx_description
1 polymer ?
#
loop_
_entity_poly.entity_id
_entity_poly.type
_entity_poly.pdbx_seq_one_letter_code
_entity_poly.pdbx_strand_id
1 'polypeptide(L)'
;PLIRAESLQPLVDAARAGAAVLTVVVDDPQGYGRIVRDGSGQLLCIVEERDANESERKIDEINTGLIAARADHLRRWLGALTADNAQGEYYLTDIVAMAVAENVPVAAVKTGNPDEVRGINDRLQLAQAERLLCLRRARNLMRHGVTVADPARLDVRGSVRCGRDVFIDVNVILEGEVVLGDDVRIGPNVRLKDVQLGAGTEVLDNSVIESSHAGTGCVIGPFARVRPGTELAASVKVGNFVEIKKSQVGQGSKVNHLTYVGDSLIGETVNVGAGTITCNYDGVNKHQTKIGDGAFIGSGVMLVAPVDIGAGATIGAGSVISRGAPAGELTVARAPTRTIPNWQRPKKDSAGK
;
A
#
# COMPACT_ATOMS: atom_id res chain seq x y z
N PRO A 1 -1.27 -8.33 18.13
CA PRO A 1 -1.93 -7.44 17.14
C PRO A 1 -2.43 -8.18 15.90
N LEU A 2 -1.96 -9.42 15.64
CA LEU A 2 -2.31 -10.20 14.46
C LEU A 2 -3.46 -11.20 14.67
N ILE A 3 -4.12 -11.15 15.84
CA ILE A 3 -5.24 -12.04 16.18
C ILE A 3 -6.37 -11.91 15.18
N ARG A 4 -7.04 -13.02 14.87
CA ARG A 4 -8.19 -13.07 13.96
C ARG A 4 -9.48 -13.35 14.71
N ALA A 5 -10.60 -12.92 14.13
CA ALA A 5 -11.92 -13.15 14.69
C ALA A 5 -12.21 -14.64 14.86
N GLU A 6 -11.77 -15.47 13.91
CA GLU A 6 -11.95 -16.94 13.95
C GLU A 6 -11.24 -17.58 15.14
N SER A 7 -10.12 -16.99 15.61
CA SER A 7 -9.37 -17.46 16.78
C SER A 7 -9.99 -16.98 18.11
N LEU A 8 -10.75 -15.86 18.08
CA LEU A 8 -11.44 -15.34 19.25
C LEU A 8 -12.80 -16.00 19.50
N GLN A 9 -13.50 -16.45 18.46
CA GLN A 9 -14.83 -17.03 18.60
C GLN A 9 -14.87 -18.25 19.55
N PRO A 10 -13.94 -19.24 19.44
CA PRO A 10 -13.89 -20.36 20.39
C PRO A 10 -13.64 -19.91 21.83
N LEU A 11 -12.82 -18.85 22.04
CA LEU A 11 -12.56 -18.29 23.36
C LEU A 11 -13.83 -17.73 24.00
N VAL A 12 -14.59 -16.95 23.23
CA VAL A 12 -15.87 -16.36 23.68
C VAL A 12 -16.92 -17.44 23.97
N ASP A 13 -17.00 -18.45 23.10
CA ASP A 13 -17.98 -19.54 23.29
C ASP A 13 -17.63 -20.39 24.52
N ALA A 14 -16.36 -20.68 24.77
CA ALA A 14 -15.92 -21.40 25.97
C ALA A 14 -16.19 -20.61 27.26
N ALA A 15 -16.07 -19.30 27.22
CA ALA A 15 -16.29 -18.43 28.37
C ALA A 15 -17.76 -18.37 28.84
N ARG A 16 -18.72 -18.84 28.04
CA ARG A 16 -20.14 -18.89 28.45
C ARG A 16 -20.39 -19.75 29.68
N ALA A 17 -19.57 -20.78 29.89
CA ALA A 17 -19.65 -21.65 31.07
C ALA A 17 -19.01 -21.04 32.34
N GLY A 18 -18.18 -20.00 32.19
CA GLY A 18 -17.46 -19.36 33.28
C GLY A 18 -16.39 -18.41 32.81
N ALA A 19 -15.18 -18.91 32.58
CA ALA A 19 -14.07 -18.16 32.00
C ALA A 19 -13.32 -19.01 30.98
N ALA A 20 -12.56 -18.34 30.10
CA ALA A 20 -11.67 -19.01 29.16
C ALA A 20 -10.40 -18.16 28.92
N VAL A 21 -9.29 -18.84 28.72
CA VAL A 21 -7.98 -18.25 28.42
C VAL A 21 -7.53 -18.75 27.06
N LEU A 22 -7.06 -17.86 26.21
CA LEU A 22 -6.40 -18.26 24.97
C LEU A 22 -4.95 -18.63 25.27
N THR A 23 -4.56 -19.84 24.91
CA THR A 23 -3.21 -20.38 25.15
C THR A 23 -2.52 -20.73 23.84
N VAL A 24 -1.21 -20.84 23.87
CA VAL A 24 -0.41 -21.32 22.74
C VAL A 24 0.83 -22.06 23.25
N VAL A 25 1.29 -23.04 22.48
CA VAL A 25 2.59 -23.69 22.70
C VAL A 25 3.64 -22.97 21.86
N VAL A 26 4.77 -22.64 22.48
CA VAL A 26 5.89 -21.95 21.84
C VAL A 26 7.20 -22.67 22.15
N ASP A 27 8.18 -22.54 21.25
CA ASP A 27 9.51 -23.14 21.45
C ASP A 27 10.31 -22.42 22.55
N ASP A 28 10.12 -21.11 22.69
CA ASP A 28 10.73 -20.29 23.73
C ASP A 28 9.64 -19.57 24.55
N PRO A 29 9.31 -20.09 25.73
CA PRO A 29 8.28 -19.53 26.60
C PRO A 29 8.78 -18.37 27.49
N GLN A 30 10.06 -17.97 27.40
CA GLN A 30 10.64 -16.93 28.26
C GLN A 30 9.84 -15.60 28.20
N GLY A 31 9.57 -15.05 29.38
CA GLY A 31 8.87 -13.76 29.53
C GLY A 31 7.34 -13.86 29.49
N TYR A 32 6.78 -15.06 29.38
CA TYR A 32 5.31 -15.25 29.38
C TYR A 32 4.84 -15.96 30.64
N GLY A 33 3.57 -15.79 30.99
CA GLY A 33 2.90 -16.58 32.02
C GLY A 33 2.68 -18.04 31.57
N ARG A 34 2.96 -18.99 32.44
CA ARG A 34 2.84 -20.44 32.19
C ARG A 34 1.47 -20.96 32.53
N ILE A 35 0.94 -21.85 31.72
CA ILE A 35 -0.33 -22.54 31.95
C ILE A 35 -0.08 -23.77 32.79
N VAL A 36 -0.45 -23.69 34.08
CA VAL A 36 -0.31 -24.81 35.03
C VAL A 36 -1.57 -25.66 35.00
N ARG A 37 -1.39 -27.00 34.86
CA ARG A 37 -2.49 -27.95 34.80
C ARG A 37 -2.37 -28.98 35.92
N ASP A 38 -3.49 -29.52 36.32
CA ASP A 38 -3.53 -30.66 37.26
C ASP A 38 -3.23 -31.99 36.55
N GLY A 39 -3.19 -33.08 37.34
CA GLY A 39 -2.96 -34.44 36.84
C GLY A 39 -4.03 -34.97 35.86
N SER A 40 -5.19 -34.31 35.75
CA SER A 40 -6.25 -34.59 34.78
C SER A 40 -6.17 -33.73 33.52
N GLY A 41 -5.23 -32.77 33.47
CA GLY A 41 -5.06 -31.83 32.40
C GLY A 41 -5.93 -30.58 32.50
N GLN A 42 -6.66 -30.36 33.59
CA GLN A 42 -7.45 -29.16 33.80
C GLN A 42 -6.56 -27.98 34.21
N LEU A 43 -6.92 -26.77 33.73
CA LEU A 43 -6.24 -25.55 34.09
C LEU A 43 -6.41 -25.21 35.55
N LEU A 44 -5.29 -25.05 36.28
CA LEU A 44 -5.27 -24.67 37.70
C LEU A 44 -5.04 -23.16 37.87
N CYS A 45 -3.97 -22.67 37.28
CA CYS A 45 -3.57 -21.26 37.40
C CYS A 45 -2.66 -20.86 36.22
N ILE A 46 -2.36 -19.59 36.16
CA ILE A 46 -1.31 -19.03 35.32
C ILE A 46 -0.22 -18.49 36.27
N VAL A 47 1.02 -18.91 36.04
CA VAL A 47 2.16 -18.45 36.86
C VAL A 47 3.04 -17.55 35.99
N GLU A 48 3.23 -16.32 36.43
CA GLU A 48 4.07 -15.35 35.67
C GLU A 48 5.54 -15.75 35.72
N GLU A 49 6.33 -15.38 34.72
CA GLU A 49 7.74 -15.77 34.55
C GLU A 49 8.59 -15.57 35.84
N ARG A 50 8.37 -14.44 36.56
CA ARG A 50 9.19 -14.08 37.72
C ARG A 50 8.84 -14.88 38.96
N ASP A 51 7.59 -15.35 39.04
CA ASP A 51 7.09 -16.16 40.16
C ASP A 51 7.22 -17.67 39.90
N ALA A 52 7.55 -18.06 38.66
CA ALA A 52 7.65 -19.47 38.25
C ALA A 52 8.88 -20.15 38.83
N ASN A 53 8.66 -21.34 39.40
CA ASN A 53 9.73 -22.26 39.82
C ASN A 53 10.39 -22.96 38.63
N GLU A 54 11.46 -23.76 38.88
CA GLU A 54 12.22 -24.44 37.81
C GLU A 54 11.40 -25.43 36.98
N SER A 55 10.38 -26.07 37.54
CA SER A 55 9.51 -27.00 36.82
C SER A 55 8.47 -26.23 35.99
N GLU A 56 7.92 -25.17 36.52
CA GLU A 56 6.96 -24.32 35.83
C GLU A 56 7.59 -23.56 34.63
N ARG A 57 8.84 -23.11 34.76
CA ARG A 57 9.58 -22.47 33.64
C ARG A 57 9.78 -23.37 32.43
N LYS A 58 9.72 -24.70 32.61
CA LYS A 58 9.83 -25.67 31.50
C LYS A 58 8.53 -25.89 30.74
N ILE A 59 7.42 -25.38 31.25
CA ILE A 59 6.12 -25.45 30.54
C ILE A 59 6.20 -24.61 29.29
N ASP A 60 5.89 -25.20 28.15
CA ASP A 60 5.89 -24.57 26.81
C ASP A 60 4.54 -23.97 26.43
N GLU A 61 3.46 -24.30 27.17
CA GLU A 61 2.15 -23.69 26.99
C GLU A 61 2.07 -22.39 27.78
N ILE A 62 1.85 -21.29 27.05
CA ILE A 62 1.87 -19.94 27.61
C ILE A 62 0.50 -19.26 27.52
N ASN A 63 0.30 -18.30 28.42
CA ASN A 63 -0.79 -17.35 28.39
C ASN A 63 -0.55 -16.31 27.31
N THR A 64 -1.54 -16.07 26.46
CA THR A 64 -1.47 -15.06 25.39
C THR A 64 -1.90 -13.66 25.86
N GLY A 65 -2.38 -13.52 27.09
CA GLY A 65 -2.98 -12.30 27.62
C GLY A 65 -4.44 -12.10 27.19
N LEU A 66 -5.03 -13.01 26.42
CA LEU A 66 -6.42 -12.93 25.98
C LEU A 66 -7.29 -13.82 26.86
N ILE A 67 -8.17 -13.19 27.63
CA ILE A 67 -9.09 -13.84 28.57
C ILE A 67 -10.51 -13.39 28.25
N ALA A 68 -11.45 -14.31 28.28
CA ALA A 68 -12.87 -14.04 28.24
C ALA A 68 -13.54 -14.58 29.50
N ALA A 69 -14.43 -13.80 30.10
CA ALA A 69 -15.17 -14.22 31.30
C ALA A 69 -16.53 -13.50 31.35
N ARG A 70 -17.46 -14.05 32.08
CA ARG A 70 -18.73 -13.37 32.40
C ARG A 70 -18.45 -12.13 33.23
N ALA A 71 -19.12 -11.02 32.91
CA ALA A 71 -18.87 -9.72 33.51
C ALA A 71 -19.13 -9.69 35.04
N ASP A 72 -20.10 -10.49 35.54
CA ASP A 72 -20.42 -10.61 36.96
C ASP A 72 -19.27 -11.28 37.74
N HIS A 73 -18.72 -12.35 37.20
CA HIS A 73 -17.54 -13.02 37.80
C HIS A 73 -16.31 -12.11 37.71
N LEU A 74 -16.03 -11.54 36.56
CA LEU A 74 -14.86 -10.69 36.35
C LEU A 74 -14.83 -9.51 37.32
N ARG A 75 -15.95 -8.79 37.51
CA ARG A 75 -16.03 -7.68 38.47
C ARG A 75 -15.69 -8.10 39.88
N ARG A 76 -16.15 -9.29 40.33
CA ARG A 76 -15.87 -9.81 41.64
C ARG A 76 -14.38 -10.15 41.80
N TRP A 77 -13.82 -10.88 40.86
CA TRP A 77 -12.40 -11.27 40.89
C TRP A 77 -11.48 -10.07 40.81
N LEU A 78 -11.75 -9.08 39.94
CA LEU A 78 -10.95 -7.86 39.87
C LEU A 78 -10.93 -7.06 41.15
N GLY A 79 -12.05 -7.04 41.90
CA GLY A 79 -12.12 -6.40 43.23
C GLY A 79 -11.39 -7.14 44.33
N ALA A 80 -11.00 -8.40 44.12
CA ALA A 80 -10.31 -9.26 45.08
C ALA A 80 -8.82 -9.46 44.75
N LEU A 81 -8.32 -8.90 43.65
CA LEU A 81 -6.90 -8.97 43.29
C LEU A 81 -6.04 -8.32 44.38
N THR A 82 -4.88 -8.91 44.64
CA THR A 82 -3.84 -8.37 45.52
C THR A 82 -2.54 -8.16 44.74
N ALA A 83 -1.60 -7.42 45.33
CA ALA A 83 -0.28 -7.20 44.75
C ALA A 83 0.80 -8.04 45.49
N ASP A 84 0.40 -9.16 46.10
CA ASP A 84 1.29 -10.05 46.85
C ASP A 84 1.99 -11.05 45.92
N ASN A 85 2.95 -10.52 45.13
CA ASN A 85 3.75 -11.27 44.16
C ASN A 85 5.14 -10.64 44.00
N ALA A 86 6.03 -11.29 43.22
CA ALA A 86 7.42 -10.89 43.06
C ALA A 86 7.61 -9.47 42.47
N GLN A 87 6.60 -8.93 41.78
CA GLN A 87 6.65 -7.59 41.17
C GLN A 87 5.89 -6.51 41.97
N GLY A 88 5.08 -6.91 42.97
CA GLY A 88 4.21 -5.98 43.71
C GLY A 88 3.11 -5.35 42.83
N GLU A 89 2.67 -6.07 41.79
CA GLU A 89 1.69 -5.61 40.79
C GLU A 89 0.41 -6.43 40.86
N TYR A 90 -0.71 -5.86 40.40
CA TYR A 90 -1.95 -6.63 40.24
C TYR A 90 -1.88 -7.48 38.99
N TYR A 91 -1.84 -8.81 39.13
CA TYR A 91 -1.86 -9.71 37.99
C TYR A 91 -3.28 -10.08 37.57
N LEU A 92 -3.67 -9.70 36.37
CA LEU A 92 -4.96 -10.13 35.81
C LEU A 92 -5.06 -11.67 35.73
N THR A 93 -3.95 -12.35 35.59
CA THR A 93 -3.86 -13.81 35.48
C THR A 93 -4.32 -14.54 36.76
N ASP A 94 -4.29 -13.88 37.92
CA ASP A 94 -4.76 -14.45 39.19
C ASP A 94 -6.26 -14.78 39.22
N ILE A 95 -7.06 -14.12 38.36
CA ILE A 95 -8.49 -14.44 38.24
C ILE A 95 -8.73 -15.90 37.84
N VAL A 96 -7.77 -16.54 37.17
CA VAL A 96 -7.87 -17.96 36.79
C VAL A 96 -7.85 -18.85 38.03
N ALA A 97 -6.88 -18.63 38.93
CA ALA A 97 -6.81 -19.36 40.19
C ALA A 97 -8.05 -19.10 41.07
N MET A 98 -8.54 -17.85 41.11
CA MET A 98 -9.77 -17.50 41.85
C MET A 98 -11.00 -18.21 41.27
N ALA A 99 -11.13 -18.28 39.96
CA ALA A 99 -12.23 -18.99 39.31
C ALA A 99 -12.20 -20.48 39.63
N VAL A 100 -11.02 -21.10 39.58
CA VAL A 100 -10.83 -22.52 39.94
C VAL A 100 -11.17 -22.76 41.41
N ALA A 101 -10.74 -21.91 42.34
CA ALA A 101 -11.05 -21.99 43.76
C ALA A 101 -12.56 -21.87 44.05
N GLU A 102 -13.29 -21.11 43.24
CA GLU A 102 -14.75 -20.98 43.31
C GLU A 102 -15.51 -22.10 42.58
N ASN A 103 -14.83 -23.09 42.02
CA ASN A 103 -15.37 -24.14 41.15
C ASN A 103 -16.12 -23.58 39.91
N VAL A 104 -15.72 -22.40 39.41
CA VAL A 104 -16.20 -21.87 38.16
C VAL A 104 -15.37 -22.49 37.02
N PRO A 105 -16.00 -23.07 35.97
CA PRO A 105 -15.27 -23.68 34.88
C PRO A 105 -14.35 -22.69 34.18
N VAL A 106 -13.08 -23.06 33.99
CA VAL A 106 -12.11 -22.27 33.19
C VAL A 106 -11.58 -23.13 32.05
N ALA A 107 -11.84 -22.71 30.82
CA ALA A 107 -11.36 -23.39 29.65
C ALA A 107 -10.02 -22.80 29.17
N ALA A 108 -9.05 -23.65 28.85
CA ALA A 108 -7.88 -23.26 28.09
C ALA A 108 -8.14 -23.56 26.61
N VAL A 109 -8.32 -22.51 25.82
CA VAL A 109 -8.52 -22.60 24.37
C VAL A 109 -7.16 -22.44 23.68
N LYS A 110 -6.67 -23.52 23.09
CA LYS A 110 -5.36 -23.53 22.45
C LYS A 110 -5.45 -23.03 21.00
N THR A 111 -4.69 -21.97 20.64
CA THR A 111 -4.52 -21.60 19.24
C THR A 111 -3.38 -22.39 18.60
N GLY A 112 -3.56 -22.78 17.35
CA GLY A 112 -2.53 -23.48 16.56
C GLY A 112 -1.53 -22.54 15.85
N ASN A 113 -1.69 -21.22 16.02
CA ASN A 113 -0.84 -20.24 15.33
C ASN A 113 -0.22 -19.23 16.31
N PRO A 114 1.03 -19.44 16.75
CA PRO A 114 1.72 -18.55 17.68
C PRO A 114 1.89 -17.13 17.12
N ASP A 115 1.99 -16.94 15.82
CA ASP A 115 2.18 -15.61 15.21
C ASP A 115 0.98 -14.66 15.43
N GLU A 116 -0.22 -15.20 15.68
CA GLU A 116 -1.41 -14.37 15.93
C GLU A 116 -1.40 -13.70 17.30
N VAL A 117 -0.76 -14.32 18.27
CA VAL A 117 -0.81 -13.95 19.68
C VAL A 117 0.51 -13.37 20.19
N ARG A 118 1.50 -13.25 19.32
CA ARG A 118 2.81 -12.67 19.65
C ARG A 118 2.67 -11.24 20.17
N GLY A 119 3.23 -10.97 21.35
CA GLY A 119 3.38 -9.61 21.89
C GLY A 119 4.37 -8.76 21.09
N ILE A 120 4.26 -7.46 21.21
CA ILE A 120 5.21 -6.49 20.60
C ILE A 120 5.67 -5.54 21.69
N ASN A 121 6.92 -5.66 22.10
CA ASN A 121 7.55 -4.85 23.15
C ASN A 121 8.64 -3.93 22.59
N ASP A 122 9.14 -4.20 21.40
CA ASP A 122 10.19 -3.43 20.76
C ASP A 122 9.98 -3.29 19.23
N ARG A 123 10.83 -2.51 18.60
CA ARG A 123 10.76 -2.23 17.15
C ARG A 123 11.13 -3.43 16.28
N LEU A 124 11.95 -4.35 16.78
CA LEU A 124 12.30 -5.57 16.05
C LEU A 124 11.08 -6.49 15.97
N GLN A 125 10.41 -6.70 17.09
CA GLN A 125 9.17 -7.47 17.16
C GLN A 125 8.05 -6.82 16.31
N LEU A 126 7.97 -5.48 16.29
CA LEU A 126 7.04 -4.75 15.42
C LEU A 126 7.32 -5.03 13.94
N ALA A 127 8.58 -4.95 13.51
CA ALA A 127 8.97 -5.23 12.12
C ALA A 127 8.68 -6.68 11.71
N GLN A 128 8.91 -7.63 12.61
CA GLN A 128 8.57 -9.04 12.40
C GLN A 128 7.07 -9.23 12.23
N ALA A 129 6.25 -8.61 13.09
CA ALA A 129 4.80 -8.70 13.01
C ALA A 129 4.26 -8.05 11.72
N GLU A 130 4.81 -6.92 11.29
CA GLU A 130 4.47 -6.30 10.01
C GLU A 130 4.78 -7.22 8.83
N ARG A 131 5.96 -7.86 8.82
CA ARG A 131 6.33 -8.81 7.77
C ARG A 131 5.39 -10.03 7.73
N LEU A 132 5.03 -10.57 8.88
CA LEU A 132 4.03 -11.65 8.98
C LEU A 132 2.67 -11.24 8.43
N LEU A 133 2.23 -10.01 8.71
CA LEU A 133 0.97 -9.48 8.20
C LEU A 133 1.00 -9.35 6.66
N CYS A 134 2.08 -8.75 6.11
CA CYS A 134 2.25 -8.61 4.66
C CYS A 134 2.28 -9.97 3.97
N LEU A 135 3.02 -10.94 4.52
CA LEU A 135 3.10 -12.29 3.98
C LEU A 135 1.73 -13.01 4.03
N ARG A 136 0.96 -12.82 5.11
CA ARG A 136 -0.40 -13.36 5.21
C ARG A 136 -1.32 -12.77 4.13
N ARG A 137 -1.24 -11.45 3.90
CA ARG A 137 -2.01 -10.76 2.85
C ARG A 137 -1.62 -11.22 1.45
N ALA A 138 -0.32 -11.34 1.16
CA ALA A 138 0.19 -11.87 -0.10
C ALA A 138 -0.31 -13.30 -0.36
N ARG A 139 -0.21 -14.19 0.63
CA ARG A 139 -0.73 -15.57 0.54
C ARG A 139 -2.23 -15.62 0.31
N ASN A 140 -2.97 -14.68 0.90
CA ASN A 140 -4.41 -14.59 0.66
C ASN A 140 -4.73 -14.21 -0.79
N LEU A 141 -4.03 -13.23 -1.36
CA LEU A 141 -4.14 -12.86 -2.77
C LEU A 141 -3.83 -14.05 -3.69
N MET A 142 -2.73 -14.78 -3.41
CA MET A 142 -2.34 -15.98 -4.17
C MET A 142 -3.41 -17.08 -4.12
N ARG A 143 -4.04 -17.31 -2.97
CA ARG A 143 -5.15 -18.29 -2.85
C ARG A 143 -6.39 -17.90 -3.65
N HIS A 144 -6.53 -16.60 -3.97
CA HIS A 144 -7.62 -16.08 -4.80
C HIS A 144 -7.20 -15.87 -6.27
N GLY A 145 -6.09 -16.51 -6.71
CA GLY A 145 -5.71 -16.56 -8.12
C GLY A 145 -4.73 -15.47 -8.57
N VAL A 146 -4.19 -14.66 -7.68
CA VAL A 146 -3.14 -13.68 -8.03
C VAL A 146 -1.79 -14.38 -8.10
N THR A 147 -1.03 -14.16 -9.15
CA THR A 147 0.36 -14.58 -9.26
C THR A 147 1.26 -13.52 -8.64
N VAL A 148 2.00 -13.88 -7.59
CA VAL A 148 2.98 -13.01 -6.93
C VAL A 148 4.36 -13.61 -7.11
N ALA A 149 5.29 -12.87 -7.73
CA ALA A 149 6.64 -13.36 -8.04
C ALA A 149 7.44 -13.74 -6.77
N ASP A 150 7.35 -12.90 -5.73
CA ASP A 150 7.94 -13.18 -4.43
C ASP A 150 7.04 -12.58 -3.32
N PRO A 151 6.30 -13.43 -2.58
CA PRO A 151 5.40 -12.96 -1.53
C PRO A 151 6.12 -12.28 -0.36
N ALA A 152 7.42 -12.53 -0.17
CA ALA A 152 8.21 -11.84 0.86
C ALA A 152 8.58 -10.40 0.47
N ARG A 153 8.42 -10.04 -0.79
CA ARG A 153 8.77 -8.73 -1.35
C ARG A 153 7.54 -7.95 -1.84
N LEU A 154 6.36 -8.33 -1.38
CA LEU A 154 5.11 -7.59 -1.59
C LEU A 154 4.68 -6.94 -0.28
N ASP A 155 4.50 -5.63 -0.28
CA ASP A 155 3.95 -4.88 0.84
C ASP A 155 2.50 -4.46 0.55
N VAL A 156 1.58 -4.95 1.35
CA VAL A 156 0.16 -4.55 1.30
C VAL A 156 -0.17 -3.74 2.55
N ARG A 157 -0.43 -2.45 2.38
CA ARG A 157 -0.69 -1.48 3.46
C ARG A 157 -2.09 -0.87 3.35
N GLY A 158 -3.08 -1.73 3.20
CA GLY A 158 -4.48 -1.34 3.01
C GLY A 158 -5.34 -2.50 2.56
N SER A 159 -6.37 -2.23 1.77
CA SER A 159 -7.24 -3.21 1.13
C SER A 159 -6.89 -3.36 -0.34
N VAL A 160 -6.81 -4.60 -0.82
CA VAL A 160 -6.55 -4.91 -2.23
C VAL A 160 -7.63 -5.85 -2.73
N ARG A 161 -8.26 -5.47 -3.85
CA ARG A 161 -9.20 -6.33 -4.59
C ARG A 161 -8.61 -6.58 -5.97
N CYS A 162 -8.53 -7.85 -6.36
CA CYS A 162 -8.01 -8.27 -7.65
C CYS A 162 -9.08 -9.03 -8.43
N GLY A 163 -9.09 -8.83 -9.74
CA GLY A 163 -9.73 -9.70 -10.71
C GLY A 163 -8.95 -11.00 -10.91
N ARG A 164 -9.22 -11.69 -12.01
CA ARG A 164 -8.56 -12.95 -12.39
C ARG A 164 -7.23 -12.68 -13.07
N ASP A 165 -6.29 -13.63 -12.94
CA ASP A 165 -5.01 -13.68 -13.66
C ASP A 165 -4.13 -12.42 -13.49
N VAL A 166 -4.27 -11.75 -12.36
CA VAL A 166 -3.42 -10.60 -11.99
C VAL A 166 -2.01 -11.08 -11.67
N PHE A 167 -0.99 -10.39 -12.19
CA PHE A 167 0.41 -10.63 -11.89
C PHE A 167 1.03 -9.46 -11.14
N ILE A 168 1.75 -9.74 -10.04
CA ILE A 168 2.46 -8.73 -9.23
C ILE A 168 3.91 -9.17 -9.07
N ASP A 169 4.82 -8.32 -9.51
CA ASP A 169 6.26 -8.54 -9.43
C ASP A 169 6.84 -8.16 -8.06
N VAL A 170 8.17 -8.19 -7.94
CA VAL A 170 8.89 -7.95 -6.68
C VAL A 170 8.93 -6.48 -6.28
N ASN A 171 9.05 -6.21 -4.98
CA ASN A 171 9.16 -4.87 -4.39
C ASN A 171 7.97 -3.96 -4.68
N VAL A 172 6.79 -4.53 -4.90
CA VAL A 172 5.57 -3.74 -5.09
C VAL A 172 5.00 -3.32 -3.75
N ILE A 173 4.54 -2.07 -3.67
CA ILE A 173 3.87 -1.50 -2.50
C ILE A 173 2.45 -1.11 -2.89
N LEU A 174 1.45 -1.69 -2.22
CA LEU A 174 0.03 -1.40 -2.40
C LEU A 174 -0.50 -0.73 -1.13
N GLU A 175 -0.92 0.54 -1.24
CA GLU A 175 -1.37 1.35 -0.09
C GLU A 175 -2.82 1.82 -0.27
N GLY A 176 -3.51 1.98 0.85
CA GLY A 176 -4.90 2.46 0.87
C GLY A 176 -5.85 1.48 0.20
N GLU A 177 -6.72 1.96 -0.68
CA GLU A 177 -7.64 1.12 -1.45
C GLU A 177 -7.11 0.91 -2.87
N VAL A 178 -6.75 -0.34 -3.22
CA VAL A 178 -6.25 -0.70 -4.55
C VAL A 178 -7.18 -1.72 -5.19
N VAL A 179 -7.65 -1.40 -6.39
CA VAL A 179 -8.52 -2.27 -7.19
C VAL A 179 -7.85 -2.57 -8.52
N LEU A 180 -7.60 -3.85 -8.79
CA LEU A 180 -6.97 -4.32 -10.01
C LEU A 180 -7.98 -5.19 -10.79
N GLY A 181 -8.24 -4.84 -12.03
CA GLY A 181 -9.11 -5.63 -12.92
C GLY A 181 -8.48 -6.97 -13.34
N ASP A 182 -9.18 -7.73 -14.16
CA ASP A 182 -8.67 -8.98 -14.75
C ASP A 182 -7.41 -8.70 -15.59
N ASP A 183 -6.46 -9.63 -15.62
CA ASP A 183 -5.24 -9.60 -16.44
C ASP A 183 -4.32 -8.39 -16.20
N VAL A 184 -4.48 -7.68 -15.08
CA VAL A 184 -3.58 -6.57 -14.73
C VAL A 184 -2.19 -7.09 -14.40
N ARG A 185 -1.16 -6.40 -14.90
CA ARG A 185 0.25 -6.73 -14.65
C ARG A 185 0.97 -5.57 -13.98
N ILE A 186 1.58 -5.84 -12.84
CA ILE A 186 2.35 -4.84 -12.06
C ILE A 186 3.81 -5.24 -12.06
N GLY A 187 4.65 -4.42 -12.68
CA GLY A 187 6.10 -4.60 -12.74
C GLY A 187 6.82 -4.32 -11.43
N PRO A 188 8.13 -4.59 -11.37
CA PRO A 188 8.90 -4.46 -10.15
C PRO A 188 9.05 -3.00 -9.70
N ASN A 189 9.19 -2.80 -8.38
CA ASN A 189 9.38 -1.50 -7.72
C ASN A 189 8.23 -0.50 -7.96
N VAL A 190 7.04 -0.96 -8.31
CA VAL A 190 5.86 -0.12 -8.49
C VAL A 190 5.22 0.20 -7.13
N ARG A 191 4.79 1.45 -6.95
CA ARG A 191 3.97 1.86 -5.81
C ARG A 191 2.61 2.37 -6.29
N LEU A 192 1.54 1.75 -5.77
CA LEU A 192 0.15 2.14 -5.99
C LEU A 192 -0.46 2.59 -4.67
N LYS A 193 -1.12 3.76 -4.67
CA LYS A 193 -1.84 4.26 -3.50
C LYS A 193 -3.20 4.81 -3.91
N ASP A 194 -4.28 4.22 -3.36
CA ASP A 194 -5.66 4.63 -3.66
C ASP A 194 -5.92 4.65 -5.19
N VAL A 195 -5.74 3.49 -5.85
CA VAL A 195 -5.72 3.37 -7.32
C VAL A 195 -6.71 2.33 -7.79
N GLN A 196 -7.37 2.62 -8.91
CA GLN A 196 -8.18 1.66 -9.63
C GLN A 196 -7.64 1.48 -11.05
N LEU A 197 -7.33 0.23 -11.43
CA LEU A 197 -6.83 -0.15 -12.75
C LEU A 197 -7.83 -1.08 -13.44
N GLY A 198 -8.24 -0.72 -14.65
CA GLY A 198 -9.10 -1.54 -15.50
C GLY A 198 -8.37 -2.78 -16.04
N ALA A 199 -9.15 -3.74 -16.55
CA ALA A 199 -8.63 -5.00 -17.04
C ALA A 199 -7.55 -4.83 -18.12
N GLY A 200 -6.55 -5.72 -18.12
CA GLY A 200 -5.45 -5.72 -19.08
C GLY A 200 -4.50 -4.53 -18.99
N THR A 201 -4.58 -3.74 -17.92
CA THR A 201 -3.66 -2.61 -17.72
C THR A 201 -2.32 -3.11 -17.22
N GLU A 202 -1.24 -2.57 -17.81
CA GLU A 202 0.14 -2.85 -17.41
C GLU A 202 0.78 -1.63 -16.78
N VAL A 203 1.32 -1.80 -15.56
CA VAL A 203 2.15 -0.79 -14.90
C VAL A 203 3.59 -1.29 -14.91
N LEU A 204 4.44 -0.60 -15.63
CA LEU A 204 5.84 -0.97 -15.82
C LEU A 204 6.72 -0.46 -14.68
N ASP A 205 7.94 -0.95 -14.64
CA ASP A 205 8.94 -0.81 -13.60
C ASP A 205 9.10 0.61 -13.05
N ASN A 206 9.28 0.72 -11.73
CA ASN A 206 9.61 1.98 -11.04
C ASN A 206 8.58 3.10 -11.21
N SER A 207 7.34 2.77 -11.52
CA SER A 207 6.25 3.75 -11.65
C SER A 207 5.54 3.98 -10.31
N VAL A 208 5.06 5.20 -10.11
CA VAL A 208 4.31 5.61 -8.92
C VAL A 208 2.97 6.19 -9.34
N ILE A 209 1.88 5.60 -8.83
CA ILE A 209 0.51 6.03 -9.13
C ILE A 209 -0.22 6.30 -7.82
N GLU A 210 -0.83 7.48 -7.70
CA GLU A 210 -1.53 7.90 -6.47
C GLU A 210 -2.90 8.50 -6.80
N SER A 211 -3.94 8.08 -6.07
CA SER A 211 -5.31 8.61 -6.11
C SER A 211 -5.80 8.88 -7.54
N SER A 212 -5.75 7.86 -8.38
CA SER A 212 -5.97 7.95 -9.80
C SER A 212 -6.69 6.73 -10.34
N HIS A 213 -7.33 6.88 -11.49
CA HIS A 213 -8.02 5.81 -12.20
C HIS A 213 -7.43 5.62 -13.59
N ALA A 214 -7.22 4.37 -13.98
CA ALA A 214 -6.89 3.99 -15.36
C ALA A 214 -7.91 2.98 -15.89
N GLY A 215 -8.40 3.23 -17.08
CA GLY A 215 -9.30 2.35 -17.82
C GLY A 215 -8.63 1.05 -18.27
N THR A 216 -9.30 0.31 -19.13
CA THR A 216 -8.82 -0.99 -19.64
C THR A 216 -7.66 -0.82 -20.61
N GLY A 217 -6.70 -1.77 -20.58
CA GLY A 217 -5.61 -1.86 -21.56
C GLY A 217 -4.64 -0.68 -21.57
N CYS A 218 -4.55 0.07 -20.49
CA CYS A 218 -3.56 1.13 -20.36
C CYS A 218 -2.14 0.53 -20.19
N VAL A 219 -1.13 1.29 -20.65
CA VAL A 219 0.29 0.96 -20.39
C VAL A 219 0.92 2.19 -19.73
N ILE A 220 1.41 2.01 -18.48
CA ILE A 220 1.92 3.11 -17.65
C ILE A 220 3.35 2.80 -17.21
N GLY A 221 4.28 3.65 -17.62
CA GLY A 221 5.70 3.51 -17.29
C GLY A 221 6.59 3.12 -18.47
N PRO A 222 7.83 2.70 -18.19
CA PRO A 222 8.46 2.70 -16.86
C PRO A 222 8.78 4.12 -16.36
N PHE A 223 9.06 4.26 -15.04
CA PHE A 223 9.39 5.56 -14.42
C PHE A 223 8.32 6.65 -14.65
N ALA A 224 7.06 6.25 -14.70
CA ALA A 224 5.95 7.20 -14.79
C ALA A 224 5.49 7.65 -13.42
N ARG A 225 5.06 8.91 -13.30
CA ARG A 225 4.43 9.43 -12.10
C ARG A 225 3.02 9.92 -12.40
N VAL A 226 2.02 9.18 -11.96
CA VAL A 226 0.61 9.57 -12.06
C VAL A 226 0.15 10.06 -10.70
N ARG A 227 -0.24 11.34 -10.65
CA ARG A 227 -0.56 12.05 -9.41
C ARG A 227 -2.07 12.17 -9.21
N PRO A 228 -2.50 12.51 -7.97
CA PRO A 228 -3.92 12.59 -7.61
C PRO A 228 -4.78 13.39 -8.58
N GLY A 229 -6.01 12.88 -8.79
CA GLY A 229 -7.01 13.49 -9.66
C GLY A 229 -6.77 13.26 -11.15
N THR A 230 -5.98 12.24 -11.50
CA THR A 230 -5.75 11.84 -12.89
C THR A 230 -6.68 10.70 -13.28
N GLU A 231 -7.31 10.85 -14.45
CA GLU A 231 -8.16 9.86 -15.06
C GLU A 231 -7.62 9.51 -16.47
N LEU A 232 -7.28 8.26 -16.67
CA LEU A 232 -6.84 7.74 -17.96
C LEU A 232 -7.96 6.86 -18.53
N ALA A 233 -8.44 7.19 -19.71
CA ALA A 233 -9.43 6.35 -20.42
C ALA A 233 -8.79 5.04 -20.93
N ALA A 234 -9.56 4.21 -21.63
CA ALA A 234 -9.06 2.95 -22.14
C ALA A 234 -7.90 3.14 -23.14
N SER A 235 -6.94 2.20 -23.12
CA SER A 235 -5.82 2.12 -24.07
C SER A 235 -4.87 3.34 -24.08
N VAL A 236 -4.89 4.15 -23.03
CA VAL A 236 -3.94 5.26 -22.86
C VAL A 236 -2.54 4.73 -22.62
N LYS A 237 -1.55 5.38 -23.23
CA LYS A 237 -0.13 5.08 -23.02
C LYS A 237 0.57 6.26 -22.34
N VAL A 238 1.13 6.00 -21.16
CA VAL A 238 1.96 6.94 -20.40
C VAL A 238 3.35 6.34 -20.33
N GLY A 239 4.33 6.94 -20.97
CA GLY A 239 5.67 6.36 -21.05
C GLY A 239 6.64 6.88 -20.01
N ASN A 240 7.93 6.73 -20.29
CA ASN A 240 9.00 6.96 -19.32
C ASN A 240 9.24 8.45 -19.02
N PHE A 241 9.48 8.72 -17.73
CA PHE A 241 9.71 10.08 -17.21
C PHE A 241 8.58 11.06 -17.55
N VAL A 242 7.35 10.55 -17.54
CA VAL A 242 6.14 11.34 -17.71
C VAL A 242 5.51 11.59 -16.36
N GLU A 243 5.16 12.83 -16.06
CA GLU A 243 4.36 13.20 -14.90
C GLU A 243 3.00 13.72 -15.35
N ILE A 244 1.92 13.12 -14.86
CA ILE A 244 0.53 13.58 -15.10
C ILE A 244 -0.12 13.91 -13.77
N LYS A 245 -0.79 15.06 -13.68
CA LYS A 245 -1.45 15.55 -12.47
C LYS A 245 -2.80 16.18 -12.80
N LYS A 246 -3.85 15.76 -12.07
CA LYS A 246 -5.18 16.39 -12.13
C LYS A 246 -5.63 16.63 -13.57
N SER A 247 -5.57 15.58 -14.39
CA SER A 247 -5.82 15.64 -15.82
C SER A 247 -6.66 14.46 -16.27
N GLN A 248 -7.43 14.67 -17.33
CA GLN A 248 -8.17 13.62 -18.01
C GLN A 248 -7.50 13.36 -19.36
N VAL A 249 -7.25 12.09 -19.67
CA VAL A 249 -6.63 11.67 -20.92
C VAL A 249 -7.56 10.71 -21.64
N GLY A 250 -8.01 11.10 -22.81
CA GLY A 250 -8.97 10.37 -23.65
C GLY A 250 -8.40 9.09 -24.24
N GLN A 251 -9.33 8.24 -24.68
CA GLN A 251 -9.05 6.89 -25.17
C GLN A 251 -7.97 6.86 -26.25
N GLY A 252 -7.03 5.92 -26.14
CA GLY A 252 -5.99 5.68 -27.15
C GLY A 252 -4.92 6.77 -27.23
N SER A 253 -4.99 7.81 -26.41
CA SER A 253 -4.00 8.89 -26.41
C SER A 253 -2.67 8.44 -25.83
N LYS A 254 -1.59 9.10 -26.29
CA LYS A 254 -0.21 8.72 -25.98
C LYS A 254 0.58 9.92 -25.45
N VAL A 255 1.18 9.74 -24.27
CA VAL A 255 2.11 10.68 -23.63
C VAL A 255 3.36 9.89 -23.26
N ASN A 256 4.32 9.75 -24.17
CA ASN A 256 5.28 8.66 -24.07
C ASN A 256 6.65 9.03 -23.48
N HIS A 257 7.07 10.31 -23.48
CA HIS A 257 8.46 10.64 -23.14
C HIS A 257 8.62 12.01 -22.49
N LEU A 258 9.30 12.07 -21.32
CA LEU A 258 9.88 13.30 -20.75
C LEU A 258 8.90 14.48 -20.69
N THR A 259 7.66 14.25 -20.30
CA THR A 259 6.55 15.18 -20.46
C THR A 259 5.92 15.51 -19.10
N TYR A 260 5.53 16.78 -18.91
CA TYR A 260 4.66 17.16 -17.80
C TYR A 260 3.28 17.58 -18.31
N VAL A 261 2.24 16.94 -17.79
CA VAL A 261 0.83 17.24 -18.05
C VAL A 261 0.13 17.58 -16.73
N GLY A 262 -0.27 18.82 -16.56
CA GLY A 262 -0.99 19.29 -15.39
C GLY A 262 -2.26 20.04 -15.71
N ASP A 263 -3.32 19.82 -14.94
CA ASP A 263 -4.62 20.51 -15.06
C ASP A 263 -5.15 20.53 -16.52
N SER A 264 -5.10 19.38 -17.22
CA SER A 264 -5.36 19.27 -18.65
C SER A 264 -6.54 18.36 -18.98
N LEU A 265 -7.26 18.72 -20.06
CA LEU A 265 -8.22 17.85 -20.72
C LEU A 265 -7.66 17.47 -22.09
N ILE A 266 -7.30 16.19 -22.25
CA ILE A 266 -6.76 15.64 -23.49
C ILE A 266 -7.82 14.74 -24.10
N GLY A 267 -8.17 14.97 -25.34
CA GLY A 267 -9.14 14.20 -26.11
C GLY A 267 -8.66 12.79 -26.46
N GLU A 268 -9.40 12.12 -27.33
CA GLU A 268 -9.09 10.77 -27.80
C GLU A 268 -8.00 10.77 -28.88
N THR A 269 -7.22 9.71 -28.97
CA THR A 269 -6.20 9.47 -30.00
C THR A 269 -5.18 10.60 -30.19
N VAL A 270 -4.98 11.41 -29.16
CA VAL A 270 -3.98 12.50 -29.15
C VAL A 270 -2.59 11.91 -29.02
N ASN A 271 -1.63 12.46 -29.77
CA ASN A 271 -0.22 12.15 -29.59
C ASN A 271 0.54 13.35 -29.01
N VAL A 272 1.08 13.20 -27.81
CA VAL A 272 1.91 14.23 -27.17
C VAL A 272 3.39 13.88 -27.36
N GLY A 273 4.11 14.74 -28.07
CA GLY A 273 5.54 14.58 -28.36
C GLY A 273 6.43 14.76 -27.15
N ALA A 274 7.63 14.18 -27.24
CA ALA A 274 8.62 14.20 -26.17
C ALA A 274 8.98 15.62 -25.70
N GLY A 275 9.10 15.81 -24.38
CA GLY A 275 9.49 17.11 -23.81
C GLY A 275 8.39 18.17 -23.86
N THR A 276 7.14 17.78 -24.08
CA THR A 276 6.01 18.73 -24.02
C THR A 276 5.70 19.08 -22.56
N ILE A 277 5.47 20.36 -22.30
CA ILE A 277 5.10 20.89 -20.98
C ILE A 277 3.79 21.67 -21.08
N THR A 278 2.81 21.33 -20.26
CA THR A 278 1.68 22.21 -19.99
C THR A 278 2.07 23.23 -18.91
N CYS A 279 2.27 24.49 -19.31
CA CYS A 279 2.63 25.56 -18.38
C CYS A 279 1.35 26.06 -17.69
N ASN A 280 0.89 25.30 -16.69
CA ASN A 280 -0.42 25.46 -16.06
C ASN A 280 -0.44 26.42 -14.86
N TYR A 281 0.69 27.03 -14.49
CA TYR A 281 0.80 27.89 -13.32
C TYR A 281 1.41 29.23 -13.67
N ASP A 282 0.74 30.33 -13.31
CA ASP A 282 1.15 31.70 -13.60
C ASP A 282 1.90 32.41 -12.47
N GLY A 283 2.20 31.67 -11.40
CA GLY A 283 2.81 32.19 -10.16
C GLY A 283 1.79 32.34 -9.02
N VAL A 284 0.50 32.39 -9.32
CA VAL A 284 -0.60 32.53 -8.35
C VAL A 284 -1.70 31.51 -8.60
N ASN A 285 -2.20 31.40 -9.83
CA ASN A 285 -3.33 30.58 -10.21
C ASN A 285 -2.91 29.43 -11.12
N LYS A 286 -3.76 28.39 -11.17
CA LYS A 286 -3.64 27.29 -12.12
C LYS A 286 -4.67 27.42 -13.21
N HIS A 287 -4.24 27.20 -14.44
CA HIS A 287 -5.03 27.31 -15.65
C HIS A 287 -5.09 25.98 -16.39
N GLN A 288 -6.13 25.79 -17.18
CA GLN A 288 -6.39 24.55 -17.89
C GLN A 288 -5.85 24.59 -19.31
N THR A 289 -5.26 23.47 -19.74
CA THR A 289 -4.96 23.18 -21.14
C THR A 289 -6.02 22.23 -21.68
N LYS A 290 -6.56 22.53 -22.88
CA LYS A 290 -7.47 21.62 -23.59
C LYS A 290 -6.83 21.21 -24.92
N ILE A 291 -6.88 19.91 -25.22
CA ILE A 291 -6.36 19.35 -26.46
C ILE A 291 -7.46 18.49 -27.06
N GLY A 292 -7.94 18.87 -28.23
CA GLY A 292 -9.00 18.16 -28.95
C GLY A 292 -8.55 16.82 -29.51
N ASP A 293 -9.54 16.01 -29.89
CA ASP A 293 -9.32 14.64 -30.39
C ASP A 293 -8.41 14.63 -31.61
N GLY A 294 -7.56 13.59 -31.71
CA GLY A 294 -6.67 13.38 -32.83
C GLY A 294 -5.57 14.42 -33.02
N ALA A 295 -5.39 15.36 -32.10
CA ALA A 295 -4.34 16.37 -32.20
C ALA A 295 -2.94 15.74 -32.11
N PHE A 296 -1.99 16.31 -32.83
CA PHE A 296 -0.59 15.91 -32.80
C PHE A 296 0.26 17.06 -32.24
N ILE A 297 0.82 16.87 -31.07
CA ILE A 297 1.71 17.84 -30.43
C ILE A 297 3.15 17.42 -30.69
N GLY A 298 3.91 18.26 -31.38
CA GLY A 298 5.32 18.03 -31.70
C GLY A 298 6.20 18.03 -30.44
N SER A 299 7.41 17.47 -30.56
CA SER A 299 8.36 17.42 -29.44
C SER A 299 8.83 18.81 -29.01
N GLY A 300 9.10 18.98 -27.70
CA GLY A 300 9.62 20.21 -27.12
C GLY A 300 8.64 21.38 -27.14
N VAL A 301 7.33 21.11 -27.16
CA VAL A 301 6.28 22.14 -27.18
C VAL A 301 5.96 22.62 -25.77
N MET A 302 5.84 23.95 -25.59
CA MET A 302 5.31 24.58 -24.37
C MET A 302 3.89 25.03 -24.62
N LEU A 303 2.91 24.50 -23.91
CA LEU A 303 1.51 24.92 -23.96
C LEU A 303 1.24 25.83 -22.74
N VAL A 304 1.18 27.14 -23.00
CA VAL A 304 0.98 28.15 -21.94
C VAL A 304 -0.51 28.31 -21.67
N ALA A 305 -0.96 27.74 -20.58
CA ALA A 305 -2.37 27.77 -20.21
C ALA A 305 -2.82 29.14 -19.66
N PRO A 306 -4.10 29.56 -19.90
CA PRO A 306 -5.15 28.77 -20.55
C PRO A 306 -4.96 28.70 -22.07
N VAL A 307 -5.05 27.50 -22.63
CA VAL A 307 -4.87 27.29 -24.09
C VAL A 307 -5.75 26.15 -24.58
N ASP A 308 -6.38 26.35 -25.74
CA ASP A 308 -7.22 25.37 -26.42
C ASP A 308 -6.59 24.98 -27.78
N ILE A 309 -6.30 23.69 -27.94
CA ILE A 309 -5.80 23.07 -29.17
C ILE A 309 -6.96 22.35 -29.83
N GLY A 310 -7.32 22.76 -31.05
CA GLY A 310 -8.45 22.20 -31.78
C GLY A 310 -8.25 20.73 -32.17
N ALA A 311 -9.36 20.03 -32.44
CA ALA A 311 -9.31 18.64 -32.87
C ALA A 311 -8.52 18.47 -34.19
N GLY A 312 -7.70 17.43 -34.29
CA GLY A 312 -6.86 17.18 -35.45
C GLY A 312 -5.77 18.24 -35.74
N ALA A 313 -5.59 19.23 -34.85
CA ALA A 313 -4.54 20.23 -35.03
C ALA A 313 -3.16 19.59 -34.88
N THR A 314 -2.19 20.12 -35.61
CA THR A 314 -0.78 19.77 -35.53
C THR A 314 0.01 20.95 -34.98
N ILE A 315 0.74 20.72 -33.87
CA ILE A 315 1.66 21.73 -33.32
C ILE A 315 3.09 21.38 -33.73
N GLY A 316 3.75 22.29 -34.41
CA GLY A 316 5.14 22.09 -34.86
C GLY A 316 6.11 21.98 -33.66
N ALA A 317 7.06 21.07 -33.75
CA ALA A 317 8.06 20.84 -32.68
C ALA A 317 8.80 22.13 -32.28
N GLY A 318 9.13 22.30 -31.01
CA GLY A 318 9.82 23.45 -30.44
C GLY A 318 8.97 24.73 -30.37
N SER A 319 7.67 24.63 -30.53
CA SER A 319 6.75 25.79 -30.46
C SER A 319 6.38 26.15 -29.01
N VAL A 320 6.18 27.46 -28.78
CA VAL A 320 5.58 27.99 -27.56
C VAL A 320 4.20 28.53 -27.89
N ILE A 321 3.15 27.82 -27.48
CA ILE A 321 1.77 28.15 -27.81
C ILE A 321 1.11 28.84 -26.63
N SER A 322 0.81 30.13 -26.75
CA SER A 322 0.13 30.95 -25.74
C SER A 322 -1.26 31.43 -26.19
N ARG A 323 -1.66 31.08 -27.39
CA ARG A 323 -3.00 31.33 -27.97
C ARG A 323 -3.50 30.00 -28.55
N GLY A 324 -4.79 29.85 -28.70
CA GLY A 324 -5.35 28.62 -29.25
C GLY A 324 -4.80 28.27 -30.65
N ALA A 325 -4.87 26.99 -31.01
CA ALA A 325 -4.55 26.47 -32.33
C ALA A 325 -5.84 25.96 -33.00
N PRO A 326 -6.18 26.40 -34.25
CA PRO A 326 -7.38 25.95 -34.93
C PRO A 326 -7.39 24.45 -35.23
N ALA A 327 -8.60 23.89 -35.32
CA ALA A 327 -8.77 22.46 -35.63
C ALA A 327 -8.26 22.13 -37.06
N GLY A 328 -7.59 20.98 -37.20
CA GLY A 328 -7.12 20.46 -38.48
C GLY A 328 -5.96 21.24 -39.15
N GLU A 329 -5.41 22.23 -38.46
CA GLU A 329 -4.36 23.08 -39.02
C GLU A 329 -2.99 22.84 -38.37
N LEU A 330 -1.93 23.24 -39.07
CA LEU A 330 -0.56 23.31 -38.55
C LEU A 330 -0.29 24.67 -37.91
N THR A 331 -0.04 24.67 -36.59
CA THR A 331 0.39 25.88 -35.88
C THR A 331 1.86 25.76 -35.48
N VAL A 332 2.65 26.78 -35.79
CA VAL A 332 4.10 26.85 -35.46
C VAL A 332 4.40 28.22 -34.85
N ALA A 333 5.02 28.21 -33.67
CA ALA A 333 5.44 29.41 -32.96
C ALA A 333 6.89 29.26 -32.47
N ARG A 334 7.85 29.44 -33.34
CA ARG A 334 9.30 29.37 -33.07
C ARG A 334 10.06 30.39 -33.94
N ALA A 335 11.20 30.86 -33.45
CA ALA A 335 12.06 31.76 -34.18
C ALA A 335 12.64 31.11 -35.44
N PRO A 336 12.82 31.88 -36.55
CA PRO A 336 13.54 31.41 -37.73
C PRO A 336 14.98 31.01 -37.37
N THR A 337 15.49 30.00 -38.05
CA THR A 337 16.89 29.56 -37.88
C THR A 337 17.85 30.71 -38.26
N ARG A 338 18.82 31.00 -37.39
CA ARG A 338 19.90 31.95 -37.64
C ARG A 338 21.25 31.26 -37.48
N THR A 339 22.06 31.33 -38.53
CA THR A 339 23.44 30.86 -38.49
C THR A 339 24.39 32.04 -38.32
N ILE A 340 25.34 31.92 -37.39
CA ILE A 340 26.40 32.91 -37.17
C ILE A 340 27.66 32.34 -37.81
N PRO A 341 28.07 32.89 -39.01
CA PRO A 341 29.31 32.44 -39.65
C PRO A 341 30.52 32.79 -38.79
N ASN A 342 31.55 31.93 -38.86
CA ASN A 342 32.82 32.11 -38.15
C ASN A 342 32.70 32.20 -36.63
N TRP A 343 31.60 31.68 -36.02
CA TRP A 343 31.46 31.65 -34.57
C TRP A 343 32.56 30.76 -33.95
N GLN A 344 33.27 31.29 -32.97
CA GLN A 344 34.29 30.55 -32.23
C GLN A 344 33.78 30.20 -30.84
N ARG A 345 33.89 28.90 -30.50
CA ARG A 345 33.58 28.48 -29.13
C ARG A 345 34.59 29.08 -28.14
N PRO A 346 34.13 29.70 -27.05
CA PRO A 346 35.03 30.17 -26.00
C PRO A 346 35.97 29.03 -25.53
N LYS A 347 37.26 29.32 -25.43
CA LYS A 347 38.27 28.38 -24.86
C LYS A 347 38.56 28.78 -23.43
N LYS A 348 38.86 27.82 -22.58
CA LYS A 348 39.38 28.12 -21.22
C LYS A 348 40.69 28.86 -21.43
N ASP A 349 40.88 30.01 -20.78
CA ASP A 349 42.16 30.67 -20.69
C ASP A 349 43.13 29.73 -19.97
N SER A 350 44.21 29.39 -20.66
CA SER A 350 45.29 28.54 -20.15
C SER A 350 46.22 29.28 -19.16
N ALA A 351 45.81 30.47 -18.69
CA ALA A 351 46.53 31.24 -17.69
C ALA A 351 45.92 31.02 -16.32
N GLY A 352 46.45 30.01 -15.58
CA GLY A 352 46.01 29.74 -14.22
C GLY A 352 46.43 28.35 -13.75
N LYS A 353 47.72 28.05 -13.83
CA LYS A 353 48.35 27.07 -12.93
C LYS A 353 49.27 27.79 -11.99
#